data_d7d05bf6d002ccf9f1b03cb1c811456d
#
_entry.id   d7d05bf6d002ccf9f1b03cb1c811456d
#
_cell.length_a   1.000
_cell.length_b   1.000
_cell.length_c   1.000
_cell.angle_alpha   90.00
_cell.angle_beta   90.00
_cell.angle_gamma   90.00
#
_symmetry.space_group_name_H-M   'P 1'
#
loop_
_entity.id
_entity.type
_entity.pdbx_description
1 polymer ?
#
loop_
_entity_poly.entity_id
_entity_poly.type
_entity_poly.pdbx_seq_one_letter_code
_entity_poly.pdbx_strand_id
1 'polypeptide(L)'
;MKFNFESFLKEEEQKDYFISIFDYLEKHPTYFPSKENIFNAFKNFDYDNLKIIIIGQDPYATKGYADGLCFSTKSLVRPKSLTSIFNEINYSYPNVTFKSNNLLSWKNQGILLINSILTVNENEPLSHNKIGWQTFTLNLLQKLNLLYSNIIYLILGNESFKFIKNIKLERQIIYCLSHPSPLSYKKSFYHSNIFKKINEKLLSLNKKPIDWSTY
;
A
#
# COMPACT_ATOMS: atom_id res chain seq x y z
N MET A 1 22.79 7.39 4.63
CA MET A 1 21.77 7.83 5.62
C MET A 1 20.62 6.88 5.54
N LYS A 2 20.08 6.40 6.68
CA LYS A 2 18.91 5.50 6.71
C LYS A 2 17.63 6.32 6.85
N PHE A 3 16.54 5.85 6.25
CA PHE A 3 15.25 6.49 6.44
C PHE A 3 14.71 6.19 7.84
N ASN A 4 14.16 7.23 8.48
CA ASN A 4 13.46 7.12 9.75
C ASN A 4 12.08 7.77 9.62
N PHE A 5 11.03 6.98 9.81
CA PHE A 5 9.66 7.45 9.62
C PHE A 5 9.25 8.51 10.65
N GLU A 6 9.66 8.36 11.92
CA GLU A 6 9.30 9.32 12.96
C GLU A 6 9.93 10.69 12.71
N SER A 7 11.20 10.73 12.27
CA SER A 7 11.84 11.97 11.87
C SER A 7 11.16 12.60 10.64
N PHE A 8 10.81 11.78 9.64
CA PHE A 8 10.07 12.23 8.47
C PHE A 8 8.70 12.81 8.88
N LEU A 9 7.95 12.09 9.73
CA LEU A 9 6.64 12.53 10.19
C LEU A 9 6.71 13.88 10.93
N LYS A 10 7.69 14.07 11.82
CA LYS A 10 7.91 15.34 12.51
C LYS A 10 8.20 16.50 11.55
N GLU A 11 8.91 16.25 10.43
CA GLU A 11 9.12 17.26 9.39
C GLU A 11 7.81 17.59 8.66
N GLU A 12 6.97 16.57 8.36
CA GLU A 12 5.70 16.76 7.68
C GLU A 12 4.65 17.46 8.56
N GLU A 13 4.63 17.17 9.87
CA GLU A 13 3.72 17.77 10.86
C GLU A 13 3.85 19.30 10.96
N GLN A 14 4.96 19.89 10.53
CA GLN A 14 5.18 21.34 10.52
C GLN A 14 4.64 22.04 9.26
N LYS A 15 4.14 21.28 8.28
CA LYS A 15 3.69 21.81 6.98
C LYS A 15 2.19 22.12 6.99
N ASP A 16 1.81 23.25 6.40
CA ASP A 16 0.43 23.72 6.36
C ASP A 16 -0.55 22.67 5.81
N TYR A 17 -0.16 21.94 4.75
CA TYR A 17 -1.04 20.94 4.19
C TYR A 17 -1.32 19.79 5.17
N PHE A 18 -0.32 19.43 5.98
CA PHE A 18 -0.45 18.35 6.97
C PHE A 18 -1.34 18.79 8.15
N ILE A 19 -1.13 19.99 8.63
CA ILE A 19 -1.98 20.62 9.66
C ILE A 19 -3.43 20.64 9.16
N SER A 20 -3.65 21.09 7.91
CA SER A 20 -4.98 21.15 7.29
C SER A 20 -5.68 19.80 7.19
N ILE A 21 -4.91 18.69 7.00
CA ILE A 21 -5.48 17.33 7.03
C ILE A 21 -6.11 17.05 8.39
N PHE A 22 -5.38 17.30 9.47
CA PHE A 22 -5.85 16.95 10.81
C PHE A 22 -6.97 17.91 11.29
N ASP A 23 -6.91 19.19 10.92
CA ASP A 23 -8.02 20.13 11.14
C ASP A 23 -9.31 19.68 10.44
N TYR A 24 -9.18 19.12 9.23
CA TYR A 24 -10.31 18.53 8.51
C TYR A 24 -10.86 17.30 9.22
N LEU A 25 -9.97 16.38 9.62
CA LEU A 25 -10.36 15.13 10.29
C LEU A 25 -11.02 15.38 11.66
N GLU A 26 -10.58 16.39 12.40
CA GLU A 26 -11.20 16.79 13.67
C GLU A 26 -12.63 17.31 13.49
N LYS A 27 -12.87 18.04 12.41
CA LYS A 27 -14.21 18.51 12.04
C LYS A 27 -15.12 17.41 11.47
N HIS A 28 -14.55 16.31 10.98
CA HIS A 28 -15.24 15.19 10.34
C HIS A 28 -14.79 13.86 10.95
N PRO A 29 -15.16 13.54 12.21
CA PRO A 29 -14.58 12.45 12.98
C PRO A 29 -14.99 11.03 12.53
N THR A 30 -15.91 10.92 11.56
CA THR A 30 -16.44 9.63 11.09
C THR A 30 -15.64 9.14 9.87
N TYR A 31 -14.40 8.72 10.09
CA TYR A 31 -13.51 8.23 9.03
C TYR A 31 -12.79 6.93 9.40
N PHE A 32 -12.25 6.27 8.41
CA PHE A 32 -11.42 5.06 8.53
C PHE A 32 -10.06 5.22 7.86
N PRO A 33 -9.02 4.50 8.34
CA PRO A 33 -8.98 3.77 9.61
C PRO A 33 -9.08 4.72 10.82
N SER A 34 -9.21 4.17 12.03
CA SER A 34 -9.12 4.97 13.25
C SER A 34 -7.79 5.72 13.35
N LYS A 35 -7.77 6.83 14.10
CA LYS A 35 -6.62 7.76 14.20
C LYS A 35 -5.30 7.04 14.50
N GLU A 36 -5.29 6.09 15.42
CA GLU A 36 -4.11 5.30 15.80
C GLU A 36 -3.60 4.39 14.68
N ASN A 37 -4.45 4.04 13.72
CA ASN A 37 -4.14 3.13 12.61
C ASN A 37 -3.78 3.83 11.29
N ILE A 38 -3.92 5.16 11.18
CA ILE A 38 -3.62 5.92 9.94
C ILE A 38 -2.21 5.58 9.42
N PHE A 39 -1.23 5.51 10.32
CA PHE A 39 0.17 5.29 9.96
C PHE A 39 0.64 3.84 10.16
N ASN A 40 -0.25 2.86 10.26
CA ASN A 40 0.13 1.47 10.50
C ASN A 40 1.05 0.87 9.44
N ALA A 41 0.95 1.31 8.19
CA ALA A 41 1.85 0.87 7.14
C ALA A 41 3.32 1.22 7.43
N PHE A 42 3.55 2.31 8.15
CA PHE A 42 4.87 2.92 8.37
C PHE A 42 5.47 2.60 9.75
N LYS A 43 4.63 2.45 10.78
CA LYS A 43 5.07 2.17 12.16
C LYS A 43 5.79 0.83 12.23
N ASN A 44 6.96 0.80 12.88
CA ASN A 44 7.77 -0.43 13.06
C ASN A 44 8.08 -1.14 11.72
N PHE A 45 8.21 -0.40 10.62
CA PHE A 45 8.61 -0.95 9.33
C PHE A 45 10.14 -0.94 9.22
N ASP A 46 10.71 -2.08 8.84
CA ASP A 46 12.15 -2.19 8.57
C ASP A 46 12.48 -1.64 7.18
N TYR A 47 12.83 -0.35 7.11
CA TYR A 47 13.17 0.32 5.85
C TYR A 47 14.48 -0.17 5.23
N ASP A 48 15.39 -0.76 6.01
CA ASP A 48 16.62 -1.36 5.48
C ASP A 48 16.31 -2.66 4.70
N ASN A 49 15.21 -3.31 5.02
CA ASN A 49 14.69 -4.48 4.30
C ASN A 49 13.58 -4.12 3.30
N LEU A 50 13.41 -2.86 2.93
CA LEU A 50 12.40 -2.46 1.96
C LEU A 50 12.67 -3.11 0.59
N LYS A 51 11.73 -3.94 0.13
CA LYS A 51 11.82 -4.68 -1.13
C LYS A 51 10.75 -4.26 -2.13
N ILE A 52 9.53 -4.09 -1.64
CA ILE A 52 8.35 -3.86 -2.48
C ILE A 52 7.53 -2.72 -1.88
N ILE A 53 6.99 -1.87 -2.74
CA ILE A 53 5.93 -0.92 -2.39
C ILE A 53 4.69 -1.30 -3.20
N ILE A 54 3.60 -1.61 -2.51
CA ILE A 54 2.29 -1.82 -3.14
C ILE A 54 1.47 -0.57 -2.86
N ILE A 55 0.96 0.06 -3.94
CA ILE A 55 0.19 1.29 -3.82
C ILE A 55 -1.28 1.02 -4.16
N GLY A 56 -2.12 1.18 -3.15
CA GLY A 56 -3.57 1.27 -3.27
C GLY A 56 -4.04 2.72 -3.42
N GLN A 57 -5.33 2.91 -3.58
CA GLN A 57 -5.95 4.23 -3.76
C GLN A 57 -6.31 4.86 -2.42
N ASP A 58 -7.27 4.31 -1.71
CA ASP A 58 -7.80 4.74 -0.41
C ASP A 58 -8.15 3.52 0.45
N PRO A 59 -8.35 3.70 1.77
CA PRO A 59 -8.76 2.61 2.66
C PRO A 59 -10.15 2.08 2.30
N TYR A 60 -10.48 0.88 2.81
CA TYR A 60 -11.84 0.40 2.75
C TYR A 60 -12.78 1.33 3.52
N ALA A 61 -13.83 1.81 2.85
CA ALA A 61 -14.82 2.72 3.44
C ALA A 61 -15.87 1.99 4.33
N THR A 62 -15.81 0.67 4.40
CA THR A 62 -16.70 -0.13 5.25
C THR A 62 -16.17 -0.18 6.67
N LYS A 63 -17.03 0.10 7.65
CA LYS A 63 -16.70 0.05 9.09
C LYS A 63 -16.02 -1.27 9.48
N GLY A 64 -14.92 -1.18 10.21
CA GLY A 64 -14.18 -2.33 10.72
C GLY A 64 -13.27 -3.03 9.69
N TYR A 65 -13.18 -2.54 8.44
CA TYR A 65 -12.30 -3.14 7.43
C TYR A 65 -10.89 -2.52 7.41
N ALA A 66 -10.79 -1.21 7.34
CA ALA A 66 -9.49 -0.53 7.21
C ALA A 66 -8.63 -0.69 8.47
N ASP A 67 -7.43 -1.22 8.31
CA ASP A 67 -6.44 -1.42 9.38
C ASP A 67 -5.15 -0.60 9.20
N GLY A 68 -5.13 0.28 8.19
CA GLY A 68 -4.01 1.17 7.89
C GLY A 68 -2.98 0.61 6.91
N LEU A 69 -3.16 -0.63 6.41
CA LEU A 69 -2.37 -1.20 5.32
C LEU A 69 -3.26 -1.33 4.08
N CYS A 70 -2.74 -1.04 2.88
CA CYS A 70 -3.54 -1.16 1.67
C CYS A 70 -3.92 -2.64 1.40
N PHE A 71 -5.15 -2.88 0.95
CA PHE A 71 -5.77 -4.19 0.72
C PHE A 71 -5.95 -5.08 1.96
N SER A 72 -5.39 -4.71 3.11
CA SER A 72 -5.43 -5.47 4.36
C SER A 72 -6.69 -5.19 5.17
N THR A 73 -7.14 -6.18 5.95
CA THR A 73 -8.22 -6.01 6.91
C THR A 73 -8.10 -7.01 8.07
N LYS A 74 -8.53 -6.59 9.26
CA LYS A 74 -8.72 -7.49 10.40
C LYS A 74 -10.10 -8.18 10.39
N SER A 75 -11.00 -7.78 9.48
CA SER A 75 -12.31 -8.41 9.34
C SER A 75 -12.20 -9.87 8.90
N LEU A 76 -13.06 -10.72 9.43
CA LEU A 76 -13.21 -12.11 8.97
C LEU A 76 -13.80 -12.17 7.55
N VAL A 77 -14.57 -11.16 7.16
CA VAL A 77 -15.14 -11.07 5.80
C VAL A 77 -14.08 -10.49 4.86
N ARG A 78 -13.68 -11.29 3.90
CA ARG A 78 -12.63 -10.92 2.94
C ARG A 78 -13.19 -9.98 1.86
N PRO A 79 -12.58 -8.78 1.66
CA PRO A 79 -12.95 -7.90 0.56
C PRO A 79 -12.71 -8.53 -0.81
N LYS A 80 -13.54 -8.18 -1.80
CA LYS A 80 -13.45 -8.74 -3.16
C LYS A 80 -12.08 -8.49 -3.84
N SER A 81 -11.47 -7.32 -3.62
CA SER A 81 -10.13 -7.02 -4.13
C SER A 81 -9.05 -7.91 -3.52
N LEU A 82 -9.11 -8.17 -2.21
CA LEU A 82 -8.19 -9.08 -1.53
C LEU A 82 -8.41 -10.54 -1.98
N THR A 83 -9.67 -10.95 -2.21
CA THR A 83 -9.97 -12.25 -2.80
C THR A 83 -9.31 -12.40 -4.17
N SER A 84 -9.38 -11.38 -5.03
CA SER A 84 -8.72 -11.41 -6.34
C SER A 84 -7.19 -11.50 -6.23
N ILE A 85 -6.59 -10.79 -5.26
CA ILE A 85 -5.16 -10.87 -4.98
C ILE A 85 -4.78 -12.30 -4.57
N PHE A 86 -5.49 -12.89 -3.63
CA PHE A 86 -5.21 -14.25 -3.17
C PHE A 86 -5.41 -15.31 -4.27
N ASN A 87 -6.43 -15.14 -5.14
CA ASN A 87 -6.62 -16.02 -6.29
C ASN A 87 -5.44 -15.94 -7.27
N GLU A 88 -4.91 -14.75 -7.52
CA GLU A 88 -3.75 -14.57 -8.40
C GLU A 88 -2.47 -15.17 -7.80
N ILE A 89 -2.31 -15.08 -6.47
CA ILE A 89 -1.21 -15.76 -5.77
C ILE A 89 -1.36 -17.28 -5.90
N ASN A 90 -2.55 -17.83 -5.64
CA ASN A 90 -2.82 -19.27 -5.76
C ASN A 90 -2.61 -19.78 -7.19
N TYR A 91 -2.88 -18.97 -8.20
CA TYR A 91 -2.58 -19.34 -9.58
C TYR A 91 -1.09 -19.60 -9.81
N SER A 92 -0.22 -18.80 -9.18
CA SER A 92 1.23 -18.95 -9.28
C SER A 92 1.83 -19.92 -8.24
N TYR A 93 1.18 -20.04 -7.08
CA TYR A 93 1.64 -20.78 -5.91
C TYR A 93 0.48 -21.57 -5.27
N PRO A 94 0.09 -22.73 -5.83
CA PRO A 94 -1.12 -23.47 -5.39
C PRO A 94 -1.11 -23.91 -3.92
N ASN A 95 0.08 -24.03 -3.31
CA ASN A 95 0.23 -24.51 -1.92
C ASN A 95 0.28 -23.37 -0.88
N VAL A 96 0.14 -22.10 -1.31
CA VAL A 96 0.08 -20.96 -0.37
C VAL A 96 -1.22 -20.97 0.41
N THR A 97 -1.14 -20.68 1.71
CA THR A 97 -2.30 -20.66 2.60
C THR A 97 -2.59 -19.25 3.12
N PHE A 98 -3.87 -18.91 3.20
CA PHE A 98 -4.34 -17.62 3.70
C PHE A 98 -5.21 -17.81 4.93
N LYS A 99 -4.59 -17.83 6.12
CA LYS A 99 -5.26 -17.97 7.42
C LYS A 99 -5.81 -16.65 7.95
N SER A 100 -5.30 -15.54 7.43
CA SER A 100 -5.71 -14.19 7.82
C SER A 100 -6.01 -13.32 6.60
N ASN A 101 -6.89 -12.34 6.75
CA ASN A 101 -7.10 -11.26 5.79
C ASN A 101 -6.19 -10.05 6.10
N ASN A 102 -5.47 -10.08 7.24
CA ASN A 102 -4.47 -9.08 7.58
C ASN A 102 -3.13 -9.41 6.91
N LEU A 103 -2.52 -8.40 6.28
CA LEU A 103 -1.29 -8.53 5.51
C LEU A 103 -0.02 -8.17 6.30
N LEU A 104 -0.07 -8.22 7.63
CA LEU A 104 1.08 -7.91 8.49
C LEU A 104 2.28 -8.83 8.19
N SER A 105 2.02 -10.11 7.88
CA SER A 105 3.08 -11.06 7.49
C SER A 105 3.85 -10.61 6.24
N TRP A 106 3.20 -9.93 5.31
CA TRP A 106 3.85 -9.36 4.13
C TRP A 106 4.66 -8.11 4.48
N LYS A 107 4.09 -7.21 5.29
CA LYS A 107 4.79 -6.03 5.80
C LYS A 107 6.09 -6.42 6.49
N ASN A 108 6.07 -7.43 7.34
CA ASN A 108 7.24 -7.93 8.08
C ASN A 108 8.34 -8.52 7.17
N GLN A 109 8.02 -8.80 5.91
CA GLN A 109 8.98 -9.28 4.91
C GLN A 109 9.56 -8.15 4.04
N GLY A 110 9.22 -6.88 4.32
CA GLY A 110 9.72 -5.72 3.58
C GLY A 110 8.78 -5.26 2.46
N ILE A 111 7.48 -5.54 2.57
CA ILE A 111 6.47 -4.98 1.68
C ILE A 111 5.80 -3.78 2.34
N LEU A 112 6.02 -2.59 1.83
CA LEU A 112 5.33 -1.38 2.25
C LEU A 112 3.97 -1.29 1.55
N LEU A 113 2.91 -1.52 2.33
CA LEU A 113 1.52 -1.58 1.87
C LEU A 113 0.84 -0.23 2.12
N ILE A 114 0.85 0.67 1.16
CA ILE A 114 0.36 2.04 1.33
C ILE A 114 -0.81 2.38 0.41
N ASN A 115 -1.69 3.25 0.87
CA ASN A 115 -2.64 3.94 0.01
C ASN A 115 -2.13 5.34 -0.32
N SER A 116 -2.49 5.87 -1.49
CA SER A 116 -2.18 7.26 -1.83
C SER A 116 -2.96 8.27 -0.97
N ILE A 117 -4.12 7.86 -0.45
CA ILE A 117 -5.00 8.58 0.47
C ILE A 117 -5.12 7.73 1.73
N LEU A 118 -4.78 8.27 2.91
CA LEU A 118 -4.66 7.45 4.12
C LEU A 118 -5.94 7.35 4.94
N THR A 119 -6.96 8.14 4.64
CA THR A 119 -8.25 8.11 5.34
C THR A 119 -9.42 8.22 4.36
N VAL A 120 -10.60 7.81 4.77
CA VAL A 120 -11.83 7.83 3.97
C VAL A 120 -13.06 7.94 4.89
N ASN A 121 -14.11 8.64 4.49
CA ASN A 121 -15.40 8.63 5.21
C ASN A 121 -16.09 7.26 5.08
N GLU A 122 -16.95 6.96 6.04
CA GLU A 122 -17.76 5.74 5.99
C GLU A 122 -18.65 5.72 4.74
N ASN A 123 -18.56 4.60 3.98
CA ASN A 123 -19.30 4.33 2.74
C ASN A 123 -19.09 5.35 1.59
N GLU A 124 -18.09 6.21 1.67
CA GLU A 124 -17.79 7.23 0.65
C GLU A 124 -16.36 7.09 0.10
N PRO A 125 -16.08 6.11 -0.78
CA PRO A 125 -14.77 5.98 -1.40
C PRO A 125 -14.30 7.30 -2.03
N LEU A 126 -13.01 7.62 -1.90
CA LEU A 126 -12.38 8.85 -2.41
C LEU A 126 -12.81 10.14 -1.70
N SER A 127 -13.63 10.12 -0.67
CA SER A 127 -14.08 11.32 0.04
C SER A 127 -12.93 12.25 0.49
N HIS A 128 -11.77 11.68 0.81
CA HIS A 128 -10.58 12.41 1.27
C HIS A 128 -9.51 12.66 0.19
N ASN A 129 -9.87 12.60 -1.10
CA ASN A 129 -8.92 12.72 -2.22
C ASN A 129 -8.28 14.12 -2.36
N LYS A 130 -8.87 15.15 -1.71
CA LYS A 130 -8.43 16.56 -1.82
C LYS A 130 -7.90 17.15 -0.52
N ILE A 131 -7.84 16.38 0.59
CA ILE A 131 -7.48 16.96 1.89
C ILE A 131 -5.95 17.03 2.14
N GLY A 132 -5.12 16.51 1.23
CA GLY A 132 -3.65 16.63 1.33
C GLY A 132 -2.87 15.31 1.45
N TRP A 133 -3.53 14.17 1.66
CA TRP A 133 -2.84 12.87 1.83
C TRP A 133 -1.91 12.50 0.69
N GLN A 134 -2.29 12.82 -0.55
CA GLN A 134 -1.42 12.52 -1.71
C GLN A 134 -0.10 13.29 -1.66
N THR A 135 -0.09 14.52 -1.14
CA THR A 135 1.14 15.29 -0.92
C THR A 135 2.05 14.58 0.09
N PHE A 136 1.50 14.13 1.23
CA PHE A 136 2.24 13.36 2.22
C PHE A 136 2.85 12.09 1.63
N THR A 137 2.05 11.31 0.92
CA THR A 137 2.51 10.04 0.34
C THR A 137 3.55 10.26 -0.76
N LEU A 138 3.40 11.32 -1.59
CA LEU A 138 4.41 11.71 -2.59
C LEU A 138 5.74 12.07 -1.93
N ASN A 139 5.73 12.91 -0.88
CA ASN A 139 6.94 13.32 -0.15
C ASN A 139 7.66 12.10 0.44
N LEU A 140 6.91 11.17 1.03
CA LEU A 140 7.44 9.91 1.56
C LEU A 140 8.15 9.11 0.46
N LEU A 141 7.47 8.87 -0.65
CA LEU A 141 8.01 8.06 -1.75
C LEU A 141 9.23 8.72 -2.41
N GLN A 142 9.22 10.05 -2.56
CA GLN A 142 10.38 10.78 -3.05
C GLN A 142 11.59 10.61 -2.12
N LYS A 143 11.38 10.73 -0.79
CA LYS A 143 12.44 10.53 0.20
C LYS A 143 13.01 9.11 0.16
N LEU A 144 12.14 8.09 0.06
CA LEU A 144 12.56 6.69 -0.07
C LEU A 144 13.35 6.45 -1.36
N ASN A 145 12.92 7.01 -2.50
CA ASN A 145 13.61 6.86 -3.79
C ASN A 145 14.97 7.57 -3.86
N LEU A 146 15.18 8.61 -3.06
CA LEU A 146 16.49 9.21 -2.92
C LEU A 146 17.49 8.32 -2.17
N LEU A 147 17.00 7.56 -1.19
CA LEU A 147 17.83 6.76 -0.28
C LEU A 147 18.02 5.32 -0.75
N TYR A 148 17.03 4.74 -1.43
CA TYR A 148 17.03 3.33 -1.82
C TYR A 148 16.88 3.16 -3.33
N SER A 149 17.41 2.05 -3.85
CA SER A 149 17.29 1.63 -5.25
C SER A 149 16.82 0.19 -5.36
N ASN A 150 16.37 -0.20 -6.56
CA ASN A 150 15.87 -1.54 -6.82
C ASN A 150 14.68 -1.92 -5.92
N ILE A 151 13.86 -0.92 -5.53
CA ILE A 151 12.56 -1.16 -4.94
C ILE A 151 11.59 -1.58 -6.05
N ILE A 152 10.83 -2.63 -5.82
CA ILE A 152 9.78 -3.07 -6.74
C ILE A 152 8.50 -2.31 -6.40
N TYR A 153 7.99 -1.52 -7.34
CA TYR A 153 6.70 -0.86 -7.25
C TYR A 153 5.64 -1.74 -7.93
N LEU A 154 4.68 -2.24 -7.16
CA LEU A 154 3.49 -2.90 -7.69
C LEU A 154 2.31 -1.91 -7.64
N ILE A 155 1.91 -1.44 -8.80
CA ILE A 155 0.91 -0.39 -8.98
C ILE A 155 -0.36 -1.02 -9.52
N LEU A 156 -1.42 -0.95 -8.73
CA LEU A 156 -2.68 -1.61 -9.02
C LEU A 156 -3.78 -0.58 -9.29
N GLY A 157 -4.12 -0.43 -10.58
CA GLY A 157 -5.18 0.43 -11.06
C GLY A 157 -4.73 1.80 -11.58
N ASN A 158 -5.61 2.42 -12.38
CA ASN A 158 -5.31 3.66 -13.08
C ASN A 158 -5.06 4.86 -12.15
N GLU A 159 -5.77 4.95 -11.02
CA GLU A 159 -5.61 6.06 -10.08
C GLU A 159 -4.24 6.01 -9.39
N SER A 160 -3.81 4.81 -8.95
CA SER A 160 -2.45 4.61 -8.43
C SER A 160 -1.38 4.90 -9.48
N PHE A 161 -1.63 4.55 -10.75
CA PHE A 161 -0.74 4.86 -11.85
C PHE A 161 -0.64 6.36 -12.12
N LYS A 162 -1.75 7.10 -12.13
CA LYS A 162 -1.75 8.57 -12.25
C LYS A 162 -0.99 9.23 -11.11
N PHE A 163 -1.20 8.74 -9.89
CA PHE A 163 -0.55 9.25 -8.69
C PHE A 163 0.98 9.19 -8.78
N ILE A 164 1.55 8.06 -9.23
CA ILE A 164 3.01 7.88 -9.28
C ILE A 164 3.71 8.61 -10.43
N LYS A 165 2.98 9.13 -11.44
CA LYS A 165 3.58 9.87 -12.57
C LYS A 165 4.39 11.08 -12.13
N ASN A 166 4.12 11.61 -10.95
CA ASN A 166 4.83 12.76 -10.37
C ASN A 166 6.07 12.37 -9.56
N ILE A 167 6.45 11.07 -9.56
CA ILE A 167 7.58 10.55 -8.80
C ILE A 167 8.68 10.11 -9.76
N LYS A 168 9.93 10.49 -9.46
CA LYS A 168 11.11 9.97 -10.17
C LYS A 168 11.38 8.52 -9.75
N LEU A 169 11.28 7.59 -10.69
CA LEU A 169 11.38 6.15 -10.48
C LEU A 169 12.52 5.48 -11.29
N GLU A 170 13.48 6.27 -11.80
CA GLU A 170 14.52 5.78 -12.74
C GLU A 170 15.40 4.67 -12.14
N ARG A 171 15.51 4.62 -10.80
CA ARG A 171 16.30 3.60 -10.08
C ARG A 171 15.45 2.46 -9.53
N GLN A 172 14.17 2.40 -9.90
CA GLN A 172 13.19 1.47 -9.35
C GLN A 172 12.67 0.50 -10.43
N ILE A 173 12.01 -0.57 -10.00
CA ILE A 173 11.41 -1.58 -10.87
C ILE A 173 9.90 -1.41 -10.79
N ILE A 174 9.23 -1.28 -11.92
CA ILE A 174 7.81 -0.90 -11.96
C ILE A 174 7.01 -2.01 -12.62
N TYR A 175 5.99 -2.50 -11.93
CA TYR A 175 4.92 -3.34 -12.48
C TYR A 175 3.59 -2.62 -12.35
N CYS A 176 2.91 -2.42 -13.49
CA CYS A 176 1.61 -1.77 -13.56
C CYS A 176 0.57 -2.76 -14.06
N LEU A 177 -0.49 -2.96 -13.29
CA LEU A 177 -1.60 -3.85 -13.62
C LEU A 177 -2.94 -3.17 -13.32
N SER A 178 -4.02 -3.71 -13.88
CA SER A 178 -5.37 -3.28 -13.53
C SER A 178 -5.65 -3.50 -12.04
N HIS A 179 -6.60 -2.72 -11.49
CA HIS A 179 -7.00 -2.88 -10.09
C HIS A 179 -7.63 -4.27 -9.86
N PRO A 180 -7.37 -4.94 -8.72
CA PRO A 180 -7.91 -6.26 -8.42
C PRO A 180 -9.42 -6.29 -8.08
N SER A 181 -10.14 -5.17 -8.22
CA SER A 181 -11.59 -5.13 -8.07
C SER A 181 -12.29 -5.93 -9.17
N PRO A 182 -13.49 -6.48 -8.91
CA PRO A 182 -14.26 -7.25 -9.91
C PRO A 182 -14.46 -6.51 -11.24
N LEU A 183 -14.55 -5.17 -11.22
CA LEU A 183 -14.77 -4.33 -12.40
C LEU A 183 -13.57 -4.29 -13.37
N SER A 184 -12.37 -4.54 -12.88
CA SER A 184 -11.13 -4.40 -13.68
C SER A 184 -10.19 -5.60 -13.62
N TYR A 185 -10.44 -6.54 -12.72
CA TYR A 185 -9.59 -7.71 -12.47
C TYR A 185 -9.13 -8.43 -13.75
N LYS A 186 -10.06 -8.68 -14.68
CA LYS A 186 -9.79 -9.43 -15.91
C LYS A 186 -8.99 -8.67 -16.99
N LYS A 187 -8.70 -7.37 -16.79
CA LYS A 187 -8.02 -6.57 -17.84
C LYS A 187 -6.54 -6.95 -17.98
N SER A 188 -5.80 -6.97 -16.89
CA SER A 188 -4.36 -7.32 -16.91
C SER A 188 -3.85 -7.95 -15.61
N PHE A 189 -4.64 -7.99 -14.53
CA PHE A 189 -4.24 -8.59 -13.27
C PHE A 189 -4.42 -10.11 -13.26
N TYR A 190 -5.53 -10.59 -13.82
CA TYR A 190 -5.89 -12.01 -13.88
C TYR A 190 -4.89 -12.82 -14.70
N HIS A 191 -4.35 -13.87 -14.11
CA HIS A 191 -3.32 -14.76 -14.69
C HIS A 191 -2.05 -14.04 -15.16
N SER A 192 -1.73 -12.91 -14.53
CA SER A 192 -0.54 -12.10 -14.83
C SER A 192 0.76 -12.78 -14.37
N ASN A 193 0.68 -13.72 -13.43
CA ASN A 193 1.81 -14.30 -12.69
C ASN A 193 2.66 -13.25 -11.98
N ILE A 194 2.06 -12.11 -11.60
CA ILE A 194 2.82 -10.98 -11.06
C ILE A 194 3.58 -11.34 -9.78
N PHE A 195 2.99 -12.11 -8.89
CA PHE A 195 3.62 -12.51 -7.62
C PHE A 195 4.83 -13.43 -7.84
N LYS A 196 4.78 -14.29 -8.85
CA LYS A 196 5.91 -15.12 -9.30
C LYS A 196 7.00 -14.25 -9.93
N LYS A 197 6.65 -13.35 -10.84
CA LYS A 197 7.59 -12.41 -11.47
C LYS A 197 8.30 -11.52 -10.45
N ILE A 198 7.59 -11.07 -9.40
CA ILE A 198 8.19 -10.32 -8.29
C ILE A 198 9.23 -11.16 -7.57
N ASN A 199 8.94 -12.41 -7.21
CA ASN A 199 9.88 -13.28 -6.53
C ASN A 199 11.09 -13.63 -7.40
N GLU A 200 10.89 -13.90 -8.70
CA GLU A 200 11.98 -14.09 -9.67
C GLU A 200 12.89 -12.84 -9.75
N LYS A 201 12.27 -11.65 -9.74
CA LYS A 201 13.01 -10.38 -9.73
C LYS A 201 13.77 -10.17 -8.43
N LEU A 202 13.21 -10.48 -7.27
CA LEU A 202 13.90 -10.43 -5.99
C LEU A 202 15.13 -11.36 -5.97
N LEU A 203 14.98 -12.60 -6.46
CA LEU A 203 16.10 -13.54 -6.60
C LEU A 203 17.20 -12.99 -7.50
N SER A 204 16.86 -12.38 -8.64
CA SER A 204 17.85 -11.75 -9.55
C SER A 204 18.61 -10.57 -8.91
N LEU A 205 18.05 -10.00 -7.84
CA LEU A 205 18.66 -8.93 -7.04
C LEU A 205 19.36 -9.45 -5.77
N ASN A 206 19.55 -10.79 -5.63
CA ASN A 206 20.04 -11.43 -4.43
C ASN A 206 19.25 -11.10 -3.16
N LYS A 207 17.95 -10.83 -3.29
CA LYS A 207 17.02 -10.59 -2.18
C LYS A 207 16.19 -11.85 -1.92
N LYS A 208 15.86 -12.09 -0.63
CA LYS A 208 14.99 -13.21 -0.23
C LYS A 208 13.60 -13.03 -0.87
N PRO A 209 13.04 -14.06 -1.53
CA PRO A 209 11.67 -14.05 -2.04
C PRO A 209 10.65 -13.84 -0.93
N ILE A 210 9.46 -13.41 -1.31
CA ILE A 210 8.34 -13.25 -0.40
C ILE A 210 7.59 -14.59 -0.24
N ASP A 211 7.34 -14.98 0.99
CA ASP A 211 6.30 -15.94 1.32
C ASP A 211 4.95 -15.20 1.32
N TRP A 212 4.11 -15.52 0.34
CA TRP A 212 2.83 -14.86 0.15
C TRP A 212 1.73 -15.40 1.09
N SER A 213 2.03 -16.36 1.95
CA SER A 213 1.08 -16.86 2.97
C SER A 213 0.70 -15.74 3.96
N THR A 214 -0.50 -15.87 4.56
CA THR A 214 -0.93 -15.01 5.68
C THR A 214 -1.24 -15.86 6.90
N TYR A 215 -0.88 -15.34 8.09
CA TYR A 215 -0.98 -16.05 9.38
C TYR A 215 -1.84 -15.28 10.37
#